data_6bfa4dcc6c1e5f4c48127c872136f8ad
#
_entry.id   6bfa4dcc6c1e5f4c48127c872136f8ad
#
_cell.length_a   1.000
_cell.length_b   1.000
_cell.length_c   1.000
_cell.angle_alpha   90.00
_cell.angle_beta   90.00
_cell.angle_gamma   90.00
#
_symmetry.space_group_name_H-M   'P 1'
#
loop_
_entity.id
_entity.type
_entity.pdbx_description
1 polymer ?
#
loop_
_entity_poly.entity_id
_entity_poly.type
_entity_poly.pdbx_seq_one_letter_code
_entity_poly.pdbx_strand_id
1 'polypeptide(L)' 'MHRSNNAVIMQTEQLGRIKALEEELRSSRGKVADLEQKMMEQDRVIAQLVSDNLDHLQDNMCLTAHINSSTE' A
#
# COMPACT_ATOMS: atom_id res chain seq x y z
N MET A 1 -46.81 -21.98 -16.72
CA MET A 1 -45.76 -21.59 -17.67
C MET A 1 -45.18 -20.21 -17.42
N HIS A 2 -46.01 -19.22 -17.11
CA HIS A 2 -45.49 -17.86 -16.82
C HIS A 2 -44.58 -17.78 -15.60
N ARG A 3 -44.82 -18.63 -14.58
CA ARG A 3 -44.00 -18.65 -13.37
C ARG A 3 -42.59 -19.17 -13.62
N SER A 4 -42.42 -20.20 -14.50
CA SER A 4 -41.09 -20.73 -14.78
C SER A 4 -40.24 -19.76 -15.60
N ASN A 5 -40.85 -18.99 -16.52
CA ASN A 5 -40.13 -17.97 -17.26
C ASN A 5 -39.65 -16.83 -16.36
N ASN A 6 -40.50 -16.38 -15.43
CA ASN A 6 -40.12 -15.34 -14.47
C ASN A 6 -38.98 -15.82 -13.55
N ALA A 7 -39.04 -17.07 -13.10
CA ALA A 7 -37.98 -17.63 -12.26
C ALA A 7 -36.66 -17.71 -13.01
N VAL A 8 -36.67 -18.11 -14.27
CA VAL A 8 -35.47 -18.18 -15.11
C VAL A 8 -34.90 -16.76 -15.32
N ILE A 9 -35.74 -15.77 -15.61
CA ILE A 9 -35.31 -14.39 -15.79
C ILE A 9 -34.66 -13.86 -14.51
N MET A 10 -35.30 -14.09 -13.34
CA MET A 10 -34.77 -13.67 -12.04
C MET A 10 -33.42 -14.32 -11.74
N GLN A 11 -33.28 -15.61 -12.02
CA GLN A 11 -32.01 -16.31 -11.84
C GLN A 11 -30.92 -15.76 -12.74
N THR A 12 -31.23 -15.44 -13.98
CA THR A 12 -30.29 -14.86 -14.93
C THR A 12 -29.83 -13.48 -14.47
N GLU A 13 -30.77 -12.64 -13.98
CA GLU A 13 -30.45 -11.32 -13.44
C GLU A 13 -29.57 -11.44 -12.21
N GLN A 14 -29.85 -12.36 -11.30
CA GLN A 14 -29.05 -12.59 -10.10
C GLN A 14 -27.65 -13.05 -10.46
N LEU A 15 -27.51 -13.96 -11.43
CA LEU A 15 -26.20 -14.40 -11.90
C LEU A 15 -25.40 -13.23 -12.50
N GLY A 16 -26.07 -12.35 -13.25
CA GLY A 16 -25.43 -11.17 -13.80
C GLY A 16 -24.91 -10.24 -12.70
N ARG A 17 -25.69 -10.03 -11.65
CA ARG A 17 -25.30 -9.22 -10.50
C ARG A 17 -24.14 -9.84 -9.74
N ILE A 18 -24.18 -11.15 -9.54
CA ILE A 18 -23.10 -11.88 -8.85
C ILE A 18 -21.79 -11.72 -9.62
N LYS A 19 -21.82 -11.90 -10.94
CA LYS A 19 -20.63 -11.72 -11.78
C LYS A 19 -20.09 -10.30 -11.72
N ALA A 20 -20.96 -9.30 -11.76
CA ALA A 20 -20.57 -7.89 -11.66
C ALA A 20 -19.91 -7.60 -10.31
N LEU A 21 -20.49 -8.12 -9.22
CA LEU A 21 -19.93 -7.95 -7.88
C LEU A 21 -18.60 -8.67 -7.72
N GLU A 22 -18.46 -9.85 -8.30
CA GLU A 22 -17.19 -10.57 -8.29
C GLU A 22 -16.09 -9.80 -9.00
N GLU A 23 -16.40 -9.16 -10.13
CA GLU A 23 -15.46 -8.33 -10.85
C GLU A 23 -15.08 -7.09 -10.06
N GLU A 24 -16.05 -6.42 -9.44
CA GLU A 24 -15.77 -5.27 -8.58
C GLU A 24 -14.89 -5.65 -7.40
N LEU A 25 -15.16 -6.79 -6.79
CA LEU A 25 -14.37 -7.29 -5.67
C LEU A 25 -12.94 -7.60 -6.11
N ARG A 26 -12.77 -8.24 -7.25
CA ARG A 26 -11.45 -8.54 -7.80
C ARG A 26 -10.67 -7.26 -8.08
N SER A 27 -11.32 -6.28 -8.69
CA SER A 27 -10.72 -4.98 -8.99
C SER A 27 -10.31 -4.25 -7.69
N SER A 28 -11.19 -4.26 -6.69
CA SER A 28 -10.90 -3.64 -5.39
C SER A 28 -9.73 -4.32 -4.68
N ARG A 29 -9.68 -5.65 -4.72
CA ARG A 29 -8.57 -6.41 -4.13
C ARG A 29 -7.25 -6.09 -4.82
N GLY A 30 -7.27 -5.93 -6.15
CA GLY A 30 -6.10 -5.50 -6.90
C GLY A 30 -5.60 -4.14 -6.47
N LYS A 31 -6.52 -3.18 -6.29
CA LYS A 31 -6.18 -1.84 -5.82
C LYS A 31 -5.62 -1.84 -4.41
N VAL A 32 -6.19 -2.66 -3.53
CA VAL A 32 -5.69 -2.81 -2.15
C VAL A 32 -4.28 -3.38 -2.16
N ALA A 33 -4.02 -4.41 -2.96
CA ALA A 33 -2.70 -4.99 -3.08
C ALA A 33 -1.67 -3.98 -3.59
N ASP A 34 -2.03 -3.17 -4.60
CA ASP A 34 -1.16 -2.12 -5.12
C ASP A 34 -0.85 -1.06 -4.07
N LEU A 35 -1.87 -0.65 -3.31
CA LEU A 35 -1.70 0.34 -2.24
C LEU A 35 -0.82 -0.20 -1.12
N GLU A 36 -1.01 -1.46 -0.74
CA GLU A 36 -0.17 -2.11 0.27
C GLU A 36 1.30 -2.15 -0.17
N GLN A 37 1.54 -2.47 -1.45
CA GLN A 37 2.89 -2.48 -1.99
C GLN A 37 3.52 -1.09 -1.95
N LYS A 38 2.77 -0.06 -2.33
CA LYS A 38 3.24 1.33 -2.25
C LYS A 38 3.55 1.75 -0.83
N MET A 39 2.74 1.34 0.13
CA MET A 39 2.99 1.61 1.55
C MET A 39 4.27 0.95 2.02
N MET A 40 4.51 -0.29 1.63
CA MET A 40 5.75 -1.00 1.98
C MET A 40 6.98 -0.30 1.39
N GLU A 41 6.88 0.17 0.15
CA GLU A 41 7.96 0.92 -0.50
C GLU A 41 8.22 2.25 0.21
N GLN A 42 7.17 2.97 0.59
CA GLN A 42 7.29 4.22 1.35
C GLN A 42 7.95 3.98 2.71
N ASP A 43 7.52 2.93 3.41
CA ASP A 43 8.11 2.58 4.71
C ASP A 43 9.60 2.28 4.56
N ARG A 44 9.98 1.60 3.50
CA ARG A 44 11.40 1.31 3.21
C ARG A 44 12.19 2.60 2.97
N VAL A 45 11.64 3.53 2.19
CA VAL A 45 12.27 4.81 1.92
C VAL A 45 12.41 5.63 3.20
N ILE A 46 11.37 5.66 4.03
CA ILE A 46 11.39 6.37 5.31
C ILE A 46 12.48 5.77 6.21
N ALA A 47 12.53 4.44 6.31
CA ALA A 47 13.54 3.77 7.12
C ALA A 47 14.95 4.09 6.62
N GLN A 48 15.17 4.14 5.33
CA GLN A 48 16.46 4.51 4.74
C GLN A 48 16.82 5.95 5.05
N LEU A 49 15.87 6.89 4.92
CA LEU A 49 16.10 8.30 5.23
C LEU A 49 16.42 8.51 6.71
N VAL A 50 15.73 7.80 7.59
CA VAL A 50 16.03 7.87 9.04
C VAL A 50 17.43 7.36 9.30
N SER A 51 17.82 6.25 8.70
CA SER A 51 19.18 5.69 8.84
C SER A 51 20.23 6.67 8.34
N ASP A 52 20.00 7.27 7.15
CA ASP A 52 20.93 8.25 6.58
C ASP A 52 21.06 9.49 7.45
N ASN A 53 19.96 9.97 8.00
CA ASN A 53 19.96 11.13 8.89
C ASN A 53 20.72 10.84 10.17
N LEU A 54 20.57 9.65 10.73
CA LEU A 54 21.32 9.24 11.93
C LEU A 54 22.81 9.18 11.63
N ASP A 55 23.21 8.64 10.48
CA ASP A 55 24.62 8.58 10.06
C ASP A 55 25.19 9.99 9.92
N HIS A 56 24.46 10.91 9.27
CA HIS A 56 24.87 12.30 9.15
C HIS A 56 24.98 13.00 10.52
N LEU A 57 24.07 12.73 11.42
CA LEU A 57 24.11 13.28 12.75
C LEU A 57 25.35 12.79 13.50
N GLN A 58 25.67 11.50 13.42
CA GLN A 58 26.89 10.95 14.03
C GLN A 58 28.14 11.57 13.44
N ASP A 59 28.21 11.72 12.12
CA ASP A 59 29.33 12.35 11.45
C ASP A 59 29.51 13.79 11.91
N ASN A 60 28.42 14.56 12.02
CA ASN A 60 28.44 15.93 12.49
C ASN A 60 28.92 16.01 13.95
N MET A 61 28.47 15.09 14.79
CA MET A 61 28.89 15.04 16.18
C MET A 61 30.38 14.71 16.30
N CYS A 62 30.90 13.80 15.49
CA CYS A 62 32.32 13.46 15.44
C CYS A 62 33.14 14.64 14.95
N LEU A 63 32.71 15.36 13.92
CA LEU A 63 33.37 16.55 13.41
C LEU A 63 33.42 17.66 14.46
N THR A 64 32.30 17.89 15.15
CA THR A 64 32.23 18.90 16.21
C THR A 64 33.19 18.56 17.35
N ALA A 65 33.23 17.31 17.78
CA ALA A 65 34.17 16.87 18.82
C ALA A 65 35.62 17.05 18.38
N HIS A 66 35.92 16.74 17.14
CA HIS A 66 37.27 16.90 16.58
C HIS A 66 37.69 18.38 16.52
N ILE A 67 36.81 19.25 16.08
CA ILE A 67 37.06 20.69 16.04
C ILE A 67 37.29 21.22 17.44
N ASN A 68 36.47 20.86 18.40
CA ASN A 68 36.61 21.29 19.78
C ASN A 68 37.94 20.82 20.39
N SER A 69 38.37 19.59 20.09
CA SER A 69 39.67 19.08 20.53
C SER A 69 40.82 19.85 19.89
N SER A 70 40.68 20.27 18.65
CA SER A 70 41.71 21.03 17.93
C SER A 70 41.91 22.43 18.44
N THR A 71 40.83 23.05 19.00
CA THR A 71 40.88 24.42 19.51
C THR A 71 41.39 24.53 20.96
N GLU A 72 41.40 23.40 21.64
CA GLU A 72 41.97 23.33 23.01
C GLU A 72 43.47 23.11 22.93
#